data_4178470c3b44d74bc55ae8915c91622c
#
_entry.id   4178470c3b44d74bc55ae8915c91622c
#
_cell.length_a   1.000
_cell.length_b   1.000
_cell.length_c   1.000
_cell.angle_alpha   90.00
_cell.angle_beta   90.00
_cell.angle_gamma   90.00
#
_symmetry.space_group_name_H-M   'P 1'
#
loop_
_entity.id
_entity.type
_entity.pdbx_description
1 polymer ?
#
loop_
_entity_poly.entity_id
_entity_poly.type
_entity_poly.pdbx_seq_one_letter_code
_entity_poly.pdbx_strand_id
1 'polypeptide(L)'
;MATVTRAPEDETDNQATLVYVDPGTLVVGANARLTARLNKGYVRSIRERGVLEPVVAYRDDNGALVVLRGQRRTLAAVQAERPTIPVMVVPRPAEPDRLIDQVSENDHRESLTVAERVTAYEQLAAFGVSAAQIAKRMATSRPAVDNALAVARSKLARSATERWEFLTVDQAAIVAEFDDDAEAVKQLVVAAQRGGFDHQAQRLRDARAEAAAKAVAADALAAAGVTVVERPGWDNKTIKRLADLTHDDEPLTEDNHAACPGHAAYLDNKWIYPDEHHDQDGNVDDGDGDDADRDDDLDVDNADVGDRPRPYRAWVPAYVCTDFAARGHTPRWRAHDSGSGRKTTAEMTDDERAAARAERRDVIQSNKDWDSAETVRRQWLRTFLSRKTAPATAAGFIAGSLARTDHAVTQALTYGNRLAHDLFGLPDQAPTLGRRAPAMVELVGKATDARAQVIALGLVLAAYEEATSRNSWRTVSDSTTRYLRFLEAHGYELSTVERRACGEAPQPDPEADGA
;
A
#
# COMPACT_ATOMS: atom_id res chain seq x y z
N MET A 1 5.99 -16.79 74.09
CA MET A 1 6.46 -16.27 72.78
C MET A 1 7.31 -17.36 72.16
N ALA A 2 6.75 -18.10 71.21
CA ALA A 2 7.45 -19.17 70.51
C ALA A 2 7.94 -18.59 69.15
N THR A 3 9.25 -18.53 69.00
CA THR A 3 9.93 -18.11 67.79
C THR A 3 9.83 -19.22 66.74
N VAL A 4 9.06 -19.03 65.69
CA VAL A 4 9.01 -19.93 64.53
C VAL A 4 10.27 -19.70 63.73
N THR A 5 11.21 -20.60 63.78
CA THR A 5 12.40 -20.65 62.94
C THR A 5 11.94 -21.18 61.56
N ARG A 6 11.91 -20.32 60.55
CA ARG A 6 11.68 -20.68 59.14
C ARG A 6 12.89 -21.49 58.65
N ALA A 7 12.66 -22.71 58.17
CA ALA A 7 13.69 -23.51 57.54
C ALA A 7 14.27 -22.80 56.31
N PRO A 8 15.56 -22.95 56.00
CA PRO A 8 16.15 -22.36 54.80
C PRO A 8 15.52 -22.99 53.55
N GLU A 9 14.96 -22.16 52.70
CA GLU A 9 14.53 -22.55 51.35
C GLU A 9 15.76 -23.05 50.59
N ASP A 10 15.65 -24.21 49.96
CA ASP A 10 16.69 -24.91 49.20
C ASP A 10 17.25 -24.00 48.08
N GLU A 11 18.40 -23.38 48.31
CA GLU A 11 19.17 -22.58 47.32
C GLU A 11 19.80 -23.45 46.20
N THR A 12 19.57 -24.78 46.21
CA THR A 12 20.21 -25.73 45.28
C THR A 12 19.53 -25.89 43.94
N ASP A 13 18.35 -25.26 43.70
CA ASP A 13 17.57 -25.49 42.46
C ASP A 13 17.90 -24.53 41.30
N ASN A 14 18.86 -23.63 41.48
CA ASN A 14 19.19 -22.60 40.45
C ASN A 14 20.56 -22.82 39.78
N GLN A 15 21.20 -23.99 39.94
CA GLN A 15 22.49 -24.30 39.31
C GLN A 15 22.32 -25.33 38.19
N ALA A 16 22.94 -25.05 37.01
CA ALA A 16 23.01 -25.99 35.92
C ALA A 16 23.86 -27.21 36.29
N THR A 17 23.32 -28.42 36.13
CA THR A 17 24.00 -29.68 36.48
C THR A 17 24.23 -30.54 35.24
N LEU A 18 25.45 -31.11 35.09
CA LEU A 18 25.77 -32.04 33.99
C LEU A 18 25.46 -33.47 34.43
N VAL A 19 24.62 -34.16 33.68
CA VAL A 19 24.25 -35.58 33.90
C VAL A 19 24.44 -36.38 32.62
N TYR A 20 24.62 -37.70 32.75
CA TYR A 20 24.65 -38.61 31.61
C TYR A 20 23.41 -39.49 31.66
N VAL A 21 22.58 -39.40 30.58
CA VAL A 21 21.30 -40.12 30.51
C VAL A 21 21.13 -40.84 29.18
N ASP A 22 20.30 -41.86 29.17
CA ASP A 22 19.87 -42.52 27.92
C ASP A 22 19.11 -41.50 27.05
N PRO A 23 19.55 -41.24 25.80
CA PRO A 23 18.89 -40.30 24.91
C PRO A 23 17.44 -40.68 24.58
N GLY A 24 17.05 -41.97 24.71
CA GLY A 24 15.68 -42.42 24.51
C GLY A 24 14.71 -42.00 25.61
N THR A 25 15.22 -41.60 26.79
CA THR A 25 14.40 -41.08 27.90
C THR A 25 14.11 -39.60 27.85
N LEU A 26 14.76 -38.89 26.91
CA LEU A 26 14.59 -37.44 26.76
C LEU A 26 13.33 -37.12 25.98
N VAL A 27 12.53 -36.22 26.53
CA VAL A 27 11.34 -35.68 25.83
C VAL A 27 11.77 -34.55 24.91
N VAL A 28 11.54 -34.74 23.63
CA VAL A 28 11.78 -33.71 22.63
C VAL A 28 10.50 -32.87 22.47
N GLY A 29 10.51 -31.65 22.98
CA GLY A 29 9.37 -30.74 22.93
C GLY A 29 9.10 -30.20 21.52
N ALA A 30 7.95 -29.50 21.37
CA ALA A 30 7.60 -28.80 20.12
C ALA A 30 8.68 -27.76 19.77
N ASN A 31 9.15 -27.80 18.52
CA ASN A 31 10.18 -26.91 17.99
C ASN A 31 9.59 -26.07 16.87
N ALA A 32 10.05 -24.84 16.68
CA ALA A 32 9.63 -23.97 15.58
C ALA A 32 9.87 -24.60 14.19
N ARG A 33 10.78 -25.58 14.10
CA ARG A 33 10.93 -26.45 12.92
C ARG A 33 10.25 -27.79 13.12
N LEU A 34 9.30 -28.08 12.26
CA LEU A 34 8.50 -29.31 12.30
C LEU A 34 9.28 -30.58 11.92
N THR A 35 10.48 -30.49 11.33
CA THR A 35 11.27 -31.66 10.93
C THR A 35 12.78 -31.44 11.06
N ALA A 36 13.42 -32.14 11.97
CA ALA A 36 14.89 -32.22 12.03
C ALA A 36 15.41 -33.23 10.98
N ARG A 37 15.95 -32.72 9.86
CA ARG A 37 16.58 -33.62 8.86
C ARG A 37 17.93 -34.12 9.38
N LEU A 38 18.03 -35.42 9.62
CA LEU A 38 19.27 -36.12 9.96
C LEU A 38 19.91 -36.72 8.71
N ASN A 39 21.16 -36.38 8.44
CA ASN A 39 21.92 -37.03 7.37
C ASN A 39 22.72 -38.23 7.95
N LYS A 40 22.95 -39.25 7.10
CA LYS A 40 23.65 -40.48 7.48
C LYS A 40 25.07 -40.22 8.00
N GLY A 41 25.76 -39.19 7.49
CA GLY A 41 27.10 -38.82 7.93
C GLY A 41 27.12 -38.26 9.36
N TYR A 42 26.11 -37.47 9.73
CA TYR A 42 25.97 -36.93 11.07
C TYR A 42 25.69 -38.02 12.12
N VAL A 43 24.77 -38.95 11.81
CA VAL A 43 24.49 -40.09 12.68
C VAL A 43 25.73 -40.99 12.88
N ARG A 44 26.49 -41.23 11.79
CA ARG A 44 27.75 -41.96 11.87
C ARG A 44 28.79 -41.27 12.76
N SER A 45 28.93 -39.94 12.63
CA SER A 45 29.84 -39.17 13.52
C SER A 45 29.45 -39.28 14.97
N ILE A 46 28.16 -39.23 15.33
CA ILE A 46 27.67 -39.42 16.69
C ILE A 46 27.93 -40.88 17.16
N ARG A 47 27.81 -41.87 16.29
CA ARG A 47 28.12 -43.27 16.63
C ARG A 47 29.59 -43.46 16.96
N GLU A 48 30.48 -42.86 16.18
CA GLU A 48 31.91 -43.02 16.34
C GLU A 48 32.50 -42.20 17.50
N ARG A 49 32.09 -40.93 17.62
CA ARG A 49 32.70 -39.96 18.55
C ARG A 49 31.88 -39.62 19.78
N GLY A 50 30.60 -40.03 19.81
CA GLY A 50 29.64 -39.62 20.81
C GLY A 50 29.12 -38.18 20.61
N VAL A 51 28.36 -37.72 21.59
CA VAL A 51 27.87 -36.33 21.66
C VAL A 51 28.91 -35.53 22.44
N LEU A 52 29.63 -34.64 21.73
CA LEU A 52 30.75 -33.85 22.31
C LEU A 52 30.24 -32.62 23.09
N GLU A 53 29.19 -31.99 22.62
CA GLU A 53 28.56 -30.84 23.29
C GLU A 53 27.30 -31.31 24.05
N PRO A 54 27.12 -30.98 25.33
CA PRO A 54 25.94 -31.38 26.08
C PRO A 54 24.63 -30.92 25.42
N VAL A 55 23.60 -31.74 25.51
CA VAL A 55 22.21 -31.37 25.29
C VAL A 55 21.74 -30.55 26.46
N VAL A 56 21.01 -29.46 26.27
CA VAL A 56 20.43 -28.68 27.38
C VAL A 56 18.98 -29.10 27.56
N ALA A 57 18.61 -29.45 28.79
CA ALA A 57 17.26 -29.90 29.16
C ALA A 57 16.86 -29.33 30.54
N TYR A 58 15.55 -29.30 30.80
CA TYR A 58 15.00 -28.98 32.12
C TYR A 58 14.13 -30.14 32.62
N ARG A 59 13.88 -30.20 33.92
CA ARG A 59 12.91 -31.15 34.47
C ARG A 59 11.51 -30.56 34.42
N ASP A 60 10.57 -31.33 33.87
CA ASP A 60 9.15 -30.97 33.93
C ASP A 60 8.55 -31.34 35.31
N ASP A 61 7.26 -31.06 35.52
CA ASP A 61 6.55 -31.30 36.75
C ASP A 61 6.46 -32.80 37.10
N ASN A 62 6.67 -33.69 36.12
CA ASN A 62 6.70 -35.16 36.29
C ASN A 62 8.12 -35.69 36.48
N GLY A 63 9.13 -34.83 36.54
CA GLY A 63 10.53 -35.19 36.65
C GLY A 63 11.19 -35.65 35.34
N ALA A 64 10.49 -35.63 34.22
CA ALA A 64 11.03 -35.95 32.90
C ALA A 64 11.96 -34.86 32.40
N LEU A 65 13.03 -35.24 31.67
CA LEU A 65 13.97 -34.30 31.09
C LEU A 65 13.48 -33.86 29.68
N VAL A 66 13.05 -32.62 29.58
CA VAL A 66 12.58 -32.01 28.34
C VAL A 66 13.73 -31.24 27.68
N VAL A 67 14.02 -31.58 26.43
CA VAL A 67 15.11 -30.96 25.63
C VAL A 67 14.78 -29.53 25.26
N LEU A 68 15.62 -28.58 25.68
CA LEU A 68 15.58 -27.18 25.29
C LEU A 68 16.43 -26.94 24.05
N ARG A 69 17.68 -27.41 24.04
CA ARG A 69 18.63 -27.22 22.93
C ARG A 69 19.35 -28.53 22.63
N GLY A 70 19.61 -28.81 21.36
CA GLY A 70 20.32 -30.02 20.94
C GLY A 70 19.42 -31.16 20.47
N GLN A 71 18.18 -30.87 20.01
CA GLN A 71 17.24 -31.88 19.49
C GLN A 71 17.86 -32.79 18.43
N ARG A 72 18.60 -32.25 17.45
CA ARG A 72 19.27 -33.07 16.40
C ARG A 72 20.30 -34.02 17.00
N ARG A 73 21.05 -33.58 18.05
CA ARG A 73 22.02 -34.43 18.79
C ARG A 73 21.30 -35.57 19.51
N THR A 74 20.18 -35.26 20.16
CA THR A 74 19.35 -36.27 20.85
C THR A 74 18.83 -37.29 19.85
N LEU A 75 18.18 -36.88 18.76
CA LEU A 75 17.63 -37.80 17.78
C LEU A 75 18.72 -38.62 17.07
N ALA A 76 19.87 -38.00 16.74
CA ALA A 76 20.99 -38.71 16.15
C ALA A 76 21.64 -39.71 17.12
N ALA A 77 21.66 -39.39 18.42
CA ALA A 77 22.15 -40.31 19.45
C ALA A 77 21.23 -41.52 19.63
N VAL A 78 19.91 -41.33 19.61
CA VAL A 78 18.92 -42.42 19.57
C VAL A 78 19.14 -43.30 18.35
N GLN A 79 19.26 -42.73 17.16
CA GLN A 79 19.47 -43.48 15.91
C GLN A 79 20.88 -44.15 15.86
N ALA A 80 21.86 -43.60 16.56
CA ALA A 80 23.19 -44.17 16.68
C ALA A 80 23.30 -45.22 17.81
N GLU A 81 22.20 -45.50 18.53
CA GLU A 81 22.13 -46.46 19.65
C GLU A 81 23.16 -46.16 20.75
N ARG A 82 23.34 -44.88 21.08
CA ARG A 82 24.26 -44.48 22.17
C ARG A 82 23.63 -44.80 23.52
N PRO A 83 24.37 -45.47 24.43
CA PRO A 83 23.82 -45.83 25.75
C PRO A 83 23.57 -44.61 26.64
N THR A 84 24.41 -43.58 26.52
CA THR A 84 24.25 -42.33 27.28
C THR A 84 24.79 -41.15 26.49
N ILE A 85 24.24 -39.95 26.76
CA ILE A 85 24.75 -38.67 26.25
C ILE A 85 24.86 -37.65 27.40
N PRO A 86 25.77 -36.67 27.30
CA PRO A 86 25.86 -35.58 28.25
C PRO A 86 24.66 -34.64 28.12
N VAL A 87 24.01 -34.35 29.24
CA VAL A 87 22.87 -33.44 29.34
C VAL A 87 23.13 -32.43 30.45
N MET A 88 23.08 -31.17 30.12
CA MET A 88 23.09 -30.07 31.08
C MET A 88 21.66 -29.77 31.51
N VAL A 89 21.33 -30.10 32.74
CA VAL A 89 20.02 -29.81 33.32
C VAL A 89 20.05 -28.40 33.89
N VAL A 90 19.16 -27.55 33.37
CA VAL A 90 19.00 -26.14 33.78
C VAL A 90 17.66 -25.93 34.49
N PRO A 91 17.49 -24.86 35.26
CA PRO A 91 16.17 -24.48 35.76
C PRO A 91 15.15 -24.37 34.65
N ARG A 92 13.89 -24.68 34.92
CA ARG A 92 12.80 -24.56 33.92
C ARG A 92 12.61 -23.11 33.50
N PRO A 93 12.86 -22.74 32.22
CA PRO A 93 12.59 -21.40 31.75
C PRO A 93 11.08 -21.16 31.67
N ALA A 94 10.64 -19.90 31.79
CA ALA A 94 9.28 -19.55 31.47
C ALA A 94 8.99 -19.84 29.97
N GLU A 95 7.77 -20.27 29.64
CA GLU A 95 7.42 -20.66 28.27
C GLU A 95 7.74 -19.57 27.22
N PRO A 96 7.48 -18.26 27.46
CA PRO A 96 7.88 -17.22 26.52
C PRO A 96 9.39 -17.14 26.31
N ASP A 97 10.19 -17.28 27.36
CA ASP A 97 11.65 -17.22 27.27
C ASP A 97 12.21 -18.44 26.52
N ARG A 98 11.64 -19.62 26.76
CA ARG A 98 11.96 -20.84 26.02
C ARG A 98 11.71 -20.69 24.52
N LEU A 99 10.57 -20.13 24.15
CA LEU A 99 10.22 -19.93 22.75
C LEU A 99 11.13 -18.89 22.08
N ILE A 100 11.46 -17.80 22.77
CA ILE A 100 12.38 -16.77 22.28
C ILE A 100 13.76 -17.37 22.01
N ASP A 101 14.31 -18.13 22.98
CA ASP A 101 15.61 -18.76 22.83
C ASP A 101 15.64 -19.73 21.65
N GLN A 102 14.57 -20.51 21.50
CA GLN A 102 14.44 -21.48 20.42
C GLN A 102 14.35 -20.80 19.02
N VAL A 103 13.55 -19.74 18.90
CA VAL A 103 13.38 -18.98 17.66
C VAL A 103 14.69 -18.26 17.32
N SER A 104 15.35 -17.64 18.29
CA SER A 104 16.63 -16.96 18.11
C SER A 104 17.75 -17.92 17.69
N GLU A 105 17.86 -19.11 18.30
CA GLU A 105 18.84 -20.12 17.90
C GLU A 105 18.63 -20.60 16.46
N ASN A 106 17.36 -20.80 16.06
CA ASN A 106 17.03 -21.23 14.72
C ASN A 106 17.33 -20.15 13.67
N ASP A 107 17.00 -18.88 13.94
CA ASP A 107 17.23 -17.75 13.03
C ASP A 107 18.75 -17.50 12.82
N HIS A 108 19.60 -17.81 13.80
CA HIS A 108 21.06 -17.71 13.67
C HIS A 108 21.69 -18.84 12.83
N ARG A 109 21.07 -20.01 12.77
CA ARG A 109 21.58 -21.16 12.02
C ARG A 109 21.10 -21.23 10.59
N GLU A 110 19.84 -20.88 10.38
CA GLU A 110 19.16 -20.86 9.09
C GLU A 110 17.94 -19.95 9.25
N SER A 111 17.86 -18.89 8.43
CA SER A 111 16.78 -17.90 8.53
C SER A 111 15.40 -18.58 8.55
N LEU A 112 14.56 -18.18 9.50
CA LEU A 112 13.18 -18.64 9.54
C LEU A 112 12.41 -18.16 8.29
N THR A 113 11.57 -19.02 7.76
CA THR A 113 10.59 -18.62 6.76
C THR A 113 9.63 -17.58 7.33
N VAL A 114 8.93 -16.84 6.47
CA VAL A 114 7.91 -15.87 6.90
C VAL A 114 6.82 -16.56 7.72
N ALA A 115 6.34 -17.74 7.28
CA ALA A 115 5.31 -18.51 7.98
C ALA A 115 5.77 -18.97 9.38
N GLU A 116 7.00 -19.45 9.51
CA GLU A 116 7.57 -19.84 10.82
C GLU A 116 7.70 -18.65 11.76
N ARG A 117 8.15 -17.49 11.24
CA ARG A 117 8.27 -16.25 12.01
C ARG A 117 6.90 -15.72 12.47
N VAL A 118 5.91 -15.73 11.60
CA VAL A 118 4.51 -15.36 11.93
C VAL A 118 3.98 -16.25 13.05
N THR A 119 4.15 -17.56 12.93
CA THR A 119 3.70 -18.53 13.94
C THR A 119 4.40 -18.33 15.30
N ALA A 120 5.71 -18.07 15.28
CA ALA A 120 6.47 -17.84 16.52
C ALA A 120 6.03 -16.56 17.23
N TYR A 121 5.82 -15.46 16.49
CA TYR A 121 5.36 -14.20 17.09
C TYR A 121 3.92 -14.28 17.59
N GLU A 122 3.04 -15.00 16.90
CA GLU A 122 1.69 -15.29 17.36
C GLU A 122 1.69 -16.05 18.69
N GLN A 123 2.53 -17.10 18.81
CA GLN A 123 2.67 -17.86 20.06
C GLN A 123 3.17 -16.98 21.21
N LEU A 124 4.18 -16.13 20.95
CA LEU A 124 4.67 -15.19 21.97
C LEU A 124 3.58 -14.20 22.41
N ALA A 125 2.80 -13.68 21.48
CA ALA A 125 1.67 -12.80 21.80
C ALA A 125 0.58 -13.52 22.60
N ALA A 126 0.31 -14.81 22.30
CA ALA A 126 -0.62 -15.64 23.06
C ALA A 126 -0.17 -15.89 24.52
N PHE A 127 1.14 -15.89 24.77
CA PHE A 127 1.72 -15.91 26.13
C PHE A 127 1.70 -14.52 26.81
N GLY A 128 1.09 -13.49 26.22
CA GLY A 128 0.98 -12.15 26.77
C GLY A 128 2.22 -11.27 26.58
N VAL A 129 3.18 -11.68 25.74
CA VAL A 129 4.35 -10.85 25.40
C VAL A 129 3.93 -9.75 24.42
N SER A 130 4.15 -8.49 24.78
CA SER A 130 3.79 -7.38 23.91
C SER A 130 4.67 -7.30 22.66
N ALA A 131 4.15 -6.72 21.55
CA ALA A 131 4.91 -6.55 20.30
C ALA A 131 6.24 -5.79 20.50
N ALA A 132 6.28 -4.81 21.40
CA ALA A 132 7.51 -4.10 21.74
C ALA A 132 8.55 -4.99 22.44
N GLN A 133 8.10 -5.89 23.33
CA GLN A 133 8.97 -6.85 23.99
C GLN A 133 9.47 -7.92 23.02
N ILE A 134 8.61 -8.41 22.12
CA ILE A 134 9.00 -9.35 21.05
C ILE A 134 10.08 -8.68 20.18
N ALA A 135 9.84 -7.45 19.71
CA ALA A 135 10.78 -6.71 18.87
C ALA A 135 12.16 -6.56 19.55
N LYS A 136 12.17 -6.17 20.83
CA LYS A 136 13.41 -6.02 21.60
C LYS A 136 14.16 -7.34 21.77
N ARG A 137 13.45 -8.44 22.10
CA ARG A 137 14.07 -9.75 22.38
C ARG A 137 14.53 -10.47 21.12
N MET A 138 13.82 -10.24 19.99
CA MET A 138 14.13 -10.83 18.69
C MET A 138 15.06 -9.93 17.84
N ALA A 139 15.57 -8.82 18.40
CA ALA A 139 16.42 -7.84 17.71
C ALA A 139 15.83 -7.37 16.36
N THR A 140 14.51 -7.20 16.31
CA THR A 140 13.77 -6.75 15.11
C THR A 140 13.04 -5.44 15.37
N SER A 141 12.44 -4.84 14.35
CA SER A 141 11.65 -3.63 14.49
C SER A 141 10.23 -3.94 14.99
N ARG A 142 9.62 -3.03 15.75
CA ARG A 142 8.23 -3.17 16.18
C ARG A 142 7.25 -3.28 15.00
N PRO A 143 7.37 -2.45 13.93
CA PRO A 143 6.53 -2.61 12.75
C PRO A 143 6.60 -4.01 12.13
N ALA A 144 7.79 -4.62 12.07
CA ALA A 144 7.91 -5.99 11.54
C ALA A 144 7.16 -7.03 12.39
N VAL A 145 7.10 -6.84 13.72
CA VAL A 145 6.30 -7.69 14.61
C VAL A 145 4.81 -7.42 14.42
N ASP A 146 4.40 -6.15 14.36
CA ASP A 146 3.01 -5.77 14.14
C ASP A 146 2.49 -6.33 12.79
N ASN A 147 3.30 -6.26 11.73
CA ASN A 147 3.00 -6.84 10.42
C ASN A 147 2.85 -8.37 10.48
N ALA A 148 3.77 -9.07 11.14
CA ALA A 148 3.68 -10.52 11.31
C ALA A 148 2.42 -10.94 12.10
N LEU A 149 2.05 -10.18 13.13
CA LEU A 149 0.81 -10.42 13.90
C LEU A 149 -0.46 -10.09 13.07
N ALA A 150 -0.40 -9.14 12.15
CA ALA A 150 -1.49 -8.89 11.20
C ALA A 150 -1.67 -10.09 10.26
N VAL A 151 -0.57 -10.62 9.70
CA VAL A 151 -0.59 -11.86 8.89
C VAL A 151 -1.18 -13.03 9.68
N ALA A 152 -0.79 -13.20 10.96
CA ALA A 152 -1.30 -14.26 11.80
C ALA A 152 -2.84 -14.27 11.96
N ARG A 153 -3.46 -13.09 11.92
CA ARG A 153 -4.92 -12.92 12.05
C ARG A 153 -5.69 -13.16 10.76
N SER A 154 -5.04 -13.03 9.60
CA SER A 154 -5.63 -13.22 8.27
C SER A 154 -5.46 -14.66 7.80
N LYS A 155 -6.56 -15.31 7.43
CA LYS A 155 -6.52 -16.68 6.91
C LYS A 155 -5.86 -16.74 5.53
N LEU A 156 -6.18 -15.79 4.65
CA LEU A 156 -5.65 -15.76 3.29
C LEU A 156 -4.16 -15.40 3.29
N ALA A 157 -3.73 -14.40 4.09
CA ALA A 157 -2.33 -14.03 4.18
C ALA A 157 -1.46 -15.15 4.78
N ARG A 158 -1.96 -15.85 5.80
CA ARG A 158 -1.28 -17.03 6.37
C ARG A 158 -1.12 -18.12 5.32
N SER A 159 -2.19 -18.50 4.62
CA SER A 159 -2.14 -19.50 3.55
C SER A 159 -1.21 -19.07 2.41
N ALA A 160 -1.14 -17.77 2.12
CA ALA A 160 -0.24 -17.22 1.12
C ALA A 160 1.23 -17.39 1.55
N THR A 161 1.60 -17.09 2.81
CA THR A 161 2.97 -17.26 3.30
C THR A 161 3.40 -18.73 3.42
N GLU A 162 2.47 -19.64 3.67
CA GLU A 162 2.73 -21.09 3.68
C GLU A 162 2.97 -21.63 2.27
N ARG A 163 2.28 -21.07 1.26
CA ARG A 163 2.33 -21.53 -0.12
C ARG A 163 3.45 -20.88 -0.93
N TRP A 164 3.77 -19.61 -0.66
CA TRP A 164 4.70 -18.80 -1.45
C TRP A 164 5.80 -18.20 -0.57
N GLU A 165 6.95 -18.86 -0.54
CA GLU A 165 8.12 -18.47 0.26
C GLU A 165 8.77 -17.16 -0.17
N PHE A 166 8.46 -16.64 -1.38
CA PHE A 166 9.00 -15.37 -1.88
C PHE A 166 8.34 -14.13 -1.26
N LEU A 167 7.17 -14.27 -0.63
CA LEU A 167 6.51 -13.14 0.03
C LEU A 167 7.31 -12.67 1.25
N THR A 168 7.55 -11.36 1.32
CA THR A 168 8.10 -10.75 2.53
C THR A 168 7.02 -10.60 3.61
N VAL A 169 7.43 -10.37 4.87
CA VAL A 169 6.48 -10.09 5.97
C VAL A 169 5.63 -8.85 5.66
N ASP A 170 6.25 -7.81 5.09
CA ASP A 170 5.57 -6.55 4.78
C ASP A 170 4.56 -6.74 3.64
N GLN A 171 4.92 -7.49 2.59
CA GLN A 171 3.98 -7.86 1.53
C GLN A 171 2.83 -8.73 2.04
N ALA A 172 3.12 -9.70 2.89
CA ALA A 172 2.09 -10.55 3.50
C ALA A 172 1.14 -9.76 4.41
N ALA A 173 1.63 -8.72 5.10
CA ALA A 173 0.79 -7.82 5.90
C ALA A 173 -0.16 -7.00 5.02
N ILE A 174 0.30 -6.56 3.84
CA ILE A 174 -0.57 -5.89 2.87
C ILE A 174 -1.61 -6.87 2.29
N VAL A 175 -1.22 -8.13 2.01
CA VAL A 175 -2.18 -9.17 1.61
C VAL A 175 -3.27 -9.36 2.68
N ALA A 176 -2.93 -9.25 3.97
CA ALA A 176 -3.89 -9.36 5.07
C ALA A 176 -4.94 -8.23 5.08
N GLU A 177 -4.68 -7.06 4.48
CA GLU A 177 -5.67 -6.00 4.32
C GLU A 177 -6.86 -6.42 3.42
N PHE A 178 -6.65 -7.45 2.59
CA PHE A 178 -7.60 -7.96 1.59
C PHE A 178 -8.11 -9.37 1.93
N ASP A 179 -8.20 -9.71 3.23
CA ASP A 179 -8.62 -11.04 3.71
C ASP A 179 -10.07 -11.42 3.30
N ASP A 180 -10.86 -10.44 2.90
CA ASP A 180 -12.22 -10.56 2.38
C ASP A 180 -12.32 -10.69 0.85
N ASP A 181 -11.18 -10.53 0.11
CA ASP A 181 -11.14 -10.50 -1.35
C ASP A 181 -10.04 -11.43 -1.90
N ALA A 182 -10.44 -12.66 -2.22
CA ALA A 182 -9.53 -13.67 -2.75
C ALA A 182 -8.93 -13.30 -4.13
N GLU A 183 -9.63 -12.49 -4.93
CA GLU A 183 -9.13 -12.05 -6.23
C GLU A 183 -8.05 -10.98 -6.08
N ALA A 184 -8.26 -10.02 -5.17
CA ALA A 184 -7.23 -9.06 -4.81
C ALA A 184 -5.97 -9.75 -4.28
N VAL A 185 -6.13 -10.77 -3.43
CA VAL A 185 -4.99 -11.57 -2.93
C VAL A 185 -4.22 -12.24 -4.07
N LYS A 186 -4.90 -12.83 -5.06
CA LYS A 186 -4.21 -13.43 -6.23
C LYS A 186 -3.42 -12.38 -7.01
N GLN A 187 -4.02 -11.21 -7.27
CA GLN A 187 -3.36 -10.12 -7.98
C GLN A 187 -2.11 -9.65 -7.24
N LEU A 188 -2.18 -9.50 -5.91
CA LEU A 188 -1.03 -9.14 -5.07
C LEU A 188 0.08 -10.19 -5.12
N VAL A 189 -0.27 -11.48 -5.06
CA VAL A 189 0.73 -12.56 -5.14
C VAL A 189 1.42 -12.58 -6.51
N VAL A 190 0.67 -12.38 -7.59
CA VAL A 190 1.24 -12.27 -8.95
C VAL A 190 2.17 -11.05 -9.04
N ALA A 191 1.76 -9.91 -8.51
CA ALA A 191 2.57 -8.70 -8.49
C ALA A 191 3.84 -8.86 -7.62
N ALA A 192 3.77 -9.58 -6.49
CA ALA A 192 4.94 -9.89 -5.67
C ALA A 192 5.98 -10.76 -6.42
N GLN A 193 5.51 -11.63 -7.31
CA GLN A 193 6.38 -12.49 -8.09
C GLN A 193 6.97 -11.80 -9.32
N ARG A 194 6.19 -10.93 -9.98
CA ARG A 194 6.55 -10.31 -11.26
C ARG A 194 7.12 -8.90 -11.12
N GLY A 195 6.92 -8.27 -9.97
CA GLY A 195 7.20 -6.86 -9.72
C GLY A 195 5.94 -6.00 -9.71
N GLY A 196 6.07 -4.74 -9.25
CA GLY A 196 4.97 -3.77 -9.18
C GLY A 196 4.02 -3.99 -8.00
N PHE A 197 4.45 -4.69 -6.95
CA PHE A 197 3.62 -5.03 -5.80
C PHE A 197 2.97 -3.79 -5.15
N ASP A 198 3.77 -2.75 -4.89
CA ASP A 198 3.29 -1.55 -4.21
C ASP A 198 2.24 -0.81 -5.07
N HIS A 199 2.44 -0.77 -6.38
CA HIS A 199 1.47 -0.19 -7.32
C HIS A 199 0.17 -0.99 -7.35
N GLN A 200 0.25 -2.32 -7.39
CA GLN A 200 -0.94 -3.16 -7.36
C GLN A 200 -1.70 -3.00 -6.05
N ALA A 201 -1.00 -2.97 -4.91
CA ALA A 201 -1.59 -2.76 -3.61
C ALA A 201 -2.32 -1.40 -3.53
N GLN A 202 -1.70 -0.34 -4.05
CA GLN A 202 -2.32 0.99 -4.05
C GLN A 202 -3.57 1.02 -4.95
N ARG A 203 -3.51 0.46 -6.17
CA ARG A 203 -4.68 0.37 -7.06
C ARG A 203 -5.87 -0.33 -6.39
N LEU A 204 -5.61 -1.42 -5.68
CA LEU A 204 -6.66 -2.16 -4.97
C LEU A 204 -7.24 -1.35 -3.80
N ARG A 205 -6.40 -0.60 -3.08
CA ARG A 205 -6.86 0.33 -2.03
C ARG A 205 -7.72 1.44 -2.61
N ASP A 206 -7.29 2.04 -3.70
CA ASP A 206 -8.02 3.12 -4.38
C ASP A 206 -9.36 2.63 -4.93
N ALA A 207 -9.39 1.44 -5.56
CA ALA A 207 -10.63 0.83 -6.03
C ALA A 207 -11.61 0.52 -4.88
N ARG A 208 -11.10 0.04 -3.74
CA ARG A 208 -11.92 -0.20 -2.54
C ARG A 208 -12.45 1.11 -1.96
N ALA A 209 -11.64 2.14 -1.89
CA ALA A 209 -12.05 3.46 -1.42
C ALA A 209 -13.10 4.09 -2.36
N GLU A 210 -12.91 3.98 -3.68
CA GLU A 210 -13.87 4.45 -4.69
C GLU A 210 -15.22 3.71 -4.55
N ALA A 211 -15.19 2.40 -4.41
CA ALA A 211 -16.40 1.60 -4.22
C ALA A 211 -17.14 1.96 -2.93
N ALA A 212 -16.41 2.15 -1.83
CA ALA A 212 -16.98 2.55 -0.54
C ALA A 212 -17.62 3.95 -0.62
N ALA A 213 -16.95 4.91 -1.23
CA ALA A 213 -17.47 6.26 -1.42
C ALA A 213 -18.76 6.26 -2.28
N LYS A 214 -18.76 5.44 -3.35
CA LYS A 214 -19.97 5.25 -4.18
C LYS A 214 -21.11 4.63 -3.41
N ALA A 215 -20.85 3.64 -2.56
CA ALA A 215 -21.87 3.00 -1.74
C ALA A 215 -22.47 4.00 -0.74
N VAL A 216 -21.66 4.81 -0.07
CA VAL A 216 -22.14 5.86 0.85
C VAL A 216 -23.07 6.86 0.12
N ALA A 217 -22.69 7.28 -1.09
CA ALA A 217 -23.53 8.19 -1.88
C ALA A 217 -24.85 7.52 -2.33
N ALA A 218 -24.83 6.22 -2.67
CA ALA A 218 -26.03 5.46 -3.02
C ALA A 218 -26.98 5.30 -1.82
N ASP A 219 -26.42 4.99 -0.64
CA ASP A 219 -27.21 4.85 0.59
C ASP A 219 -27.86 6.17 1.00
N ALA A 220 -27.18 7.30 0.81
CA ALA A 220 -27.75 8.63 1.06
C ALA A 220 -28.96 8.92 0.16
N LEU A 221 -28.87 8.59 -1.14
CA LEU A 221 -29.99 8.72 -2.08
C LEU A 221 -31.16 7.78 -1.70
N ALA A 222 -30.88 6.54 -1.36
CA ALA A 222 -31.89 5.58 -0.92
C ALA A 222 -32.60 6.05 0.36
N ALA A 223 -31.88 6.61 1.32
CA ALA A 223 -32.44 7.21 2.53
C ALA A 223 -33.34 8.43 2.23
N ALA A 224 -33.03 9.19 1.17
CA ALA A 224 -33.87 10.27 0.66
C ALA A 224 -35.08 9.78 -0.18
N GLY A 225 -35.24 8.47 -0.38
CA GLY A 225 -36.31 7.88 -1.18
C GLY A 225 -36.10 7.99 -2.70
N VAL A 226 -34.90 8.33 -3.15
CA VAL A 226 -34.55 8.45 -4.57
C VAL A 226 -34.03 7.12 -5.10
N THR A 227 -34.60 6.64 -6.20
CA THR A 227 -34.14 5.40 -6.84
C THR A 227 -32.82 5.65 -7.56
N VAL A 228 -31.81 4.84 -7.24
CA VAL A 228 -30.51 4.88 -7.94
C VAL A 228 -30.59 4.00 -9.19
N VAL A 229 -30.28 4.56 -10.35
CA VAL A 229 -30.26 3.89 -11.65
C VAL A 229 -28.84 3.86 -12.22
N GLU A 230 -28.61 3.02 -13.22
CA GLU A 230 -27.35 3.09 -13.98
C GLU A 230 -27.31 4.36 -14.84
N ARG A 231 -26.09 4.89 -15.07
CA ARG A 231 -25.89 6.05 -15.94
C ARG A 231 -26.49 5.75 -17.33
N PRO A 232 -27.49 6.51 -17.79
CA PRO A 232 -28.08 6.26 -19.10
C PRO A 232 -27.06 6.56 -20.22
N GLY A 233 -27.05 5.71 -21.24
CA GLY A 233 -26.32 6.02 -22.47
C GLY A 233 -26.91 7.28 -23.15
N TRP A 234 -26.09 7.99 -23.91
CA TRP A 234 -26.51 9.21 -24.65
C TRP A 234 -27.71 8.97 -25.59
N ASP A 235 -27.86 7.76 -26.11
CA ASP A 235 -28.90 7.30 -27.01
C ASP A 235 -30.14 6.74 -26.27
N ASN A 236 -30.15 6.80 -24.95
CA ASN A 236 -31.28 6.30 -24.15
C ASN A 236 -32.54 7.12 -24.44
N LYS A 237 -33.59 6.41 -24.87
CA LYS A 237 -34.87 7.02 -25.31
C LYS A 237 -35.87 7.17 -24.19
N THR A 238 -35.64 6.60 -23.03
CA THR A 238 -36.57 6.58 -21.89
C THR A 238 -36.05 7.36 -20.69
N ILE A 239 -34.75 7.33 -20.44
CA ILE A 239 -34.11 7.99 -19.30
C ILE A 239 -33.29 9.19 -19.79
N LYS A 240 -33.59 10.39 -19.24
CA LYS A 240 -32.81 11.61 -19.53
C LYS A 240 -32.58 12.40 -18.25
N ARG A 241 -31.48 13.19 -18.24
CA ARG A 241 -31.16 14.10 -17.13
C ARG A 241 -32.21 15.19 -17.03
N LEU A 242 -32.55 15.62 -15.80
CA LEU A 242 -33.52 16.71 -15.59
C LEU A 242 -33.05 18.00 -16.25
N ALA A 243 -31.76 18.29 -16.22
CA ALA A 243 -31.16 19.44 -16.88
C ALA A 243 -31.43 19.51 -18.40
N ASP A 244 -31.71 18.38 -19.04
CA ASP A 244 -32.02 18.26 -20.48
C ASP A 244 -33.51 18.18 -20.78
N LEU A 245 -34.36 18.38 -19.76
CA LEU A 245 -35.81 18.25 -19.85
C LEU A 245 -36.53 19.55 -19.45
N THR A 246 -37.70 19.75 -20.03
CA THR A 246 -38.67 20.80 -19.65
C THR A 246 -40.04 20.18 -19.41
N HIS A 247 -40.83 20.83 -18.56
CA HIS A 247 -42.27 20.57 -18.40
C HIS A 247 -42.98 21.91 -18.53
N ASP A 248 -43.94 22.01 -19.46
CA ASP A 248 -44.65 23.26 -19.78
C ASP A 248 -43.68 24.44 -20.07
N ASP A 249 -42.61 24.17 -20.84
CA ASP A 249 -41.51 25.07 -21.18
C ASP A 249 -40.61 25.52 -20.01
N GLU A 250 -40.86 25.09 -18.79
CA GLU A 250 -40.00 25.34 -17.64
C GLU A 250 -38.94 24.26 -17.47
N PRO A 251 -37.65 24.63 -17.23
CA PRO A 251 -36.59 23.67 -16.97
C PRO A 251 -36.90 22.80 -15.74
N LEU A 252 -36.64 21.49 -15.84
CA LEU A 252 -36.76 20.59 -14.70
C LEU A 252 -35.56 20.72 -13.76
N THR A 253 -35.86 20.78 -12.48
CA THR A 253 -34.91 20.79 -11.38
C THR A 253 -35.20 19.63 -10.44
N GLU A 254 -34.29 19.36 -9.48
CA GLU A 254 -34.53 18.37 -8.42
C GLU A 254 -35.84 18.66 -7.67
N ASP A 255 -36.04 19.91 -7.24
CA ASP A 255 -37.19 20.32 -6.43
C ASP A 255 -38.53 20.21 -7.15
N ASN A 256 -38.62 20.72 -8.39
CA ASN A 256 -39.88 20.71 -9.13
C ASN A 256 -40.24 19.33 -9.72
N HIS A 257 -39.24 18.41 -9.78
CA HIS A 257 -39.45 17.04 -10.26
C HIS A 257 -39.57 16.01 -9.13
N ALA A 258 -39.33 16.37 -7.86
CA ALA A 258 -39.31 15.43 -6.74
C ALA A 258 -40.60 14.58 -6.59
N ALA A 259 -41.76 15.15 -6.95
CA ALA A 259 -43.06 14.45 -6.90
C ALA A 259 -43.34 13.54 -8.11
N CYS A 260 -42.50 13.57 -9.15
CA CYS A 260 -42.72 12.75 -10.34
C CYS A 260 -42.39 11.28 -10.05
N PRO A 261 -43.24 10.31 -10.42
CA PRO A 261 -42.97 8.89 -10.25
C PRO A 261 -41.71 8.39 -11.02
N GLY A 262 -41.23 9.17 -12.00
CA GLY A 262 -40.02 8.91 -12.72
C GLY A 262 -38.75 9.54 -12.11
N HIS A 263 -38.88 10.17 -10.92
CA HIS A 263 -37.73 10.80 -10.25
C HIS A 263 -36.72 9.75 -9.77
N ALA A 264 -35.51 9.85 -10.32
CA ALA A 264 -34.42 8.94 -10.01
C ALA A 264 -33.08 9.69 -10.17
N ALA A 265 -32.01 9.08 -9.74
CA ALA A 265 -30.66 9.63 -9.93
C ALA A 265 -29.67 8.53 -10.30
N TYR A 266 -28.63 8.88 -11.04
CA TYR A 266 -27.42 8.06 -11.12
C TYR A 266 -26.28 8.78 -10.42
N LEU A 267 -25.27 8.03 -10.00
CA LEU A 267 -24.07 8.57 -9.38
C LEU A 267 -23.00 8.88 -10.44
N ASP A 268 -22.54 10.11 -10.43
CA ASP A 268 -21.48 10.59 -11.30
C ASP A 268 -20.26 10.98 -10.48
N ASN A 269 -19.06 10.62 -10.94
CA ASN A 269 -17.81 10.93 -10.23
C ASN A 269 -17.21 12.21 -10.83
N LYS A 270 -17.46 13.35 -10.18
CA LYS A 270 -17.07 14.68 -10.64
C LYS A 270 -15.98 15.31 -9.78
N TRP A 271 -15.22 16.23 -10.39
CA TRP A 271 -14.35 17.14 -9.67
C TRP A 271 -15.17 18.19 -8.94
N ILE A 272 -14.90 18.38 -7.66
CA ILE A 272 -15.48 19.43 -6.83
C ILE A 272 -14.39 20.47 -6.60
N TYR A 273 -14.67 21.71 -6.99
CA TYR A 273 -13.83 22.88 -6.79
C TYR A 273 -14.42 23.69 -5.64
N PRO A 274 -13.84 23.65 -4.42
CA PRO A 274 -14.48 24.23 -3.24
C PRO A 274 -14.66 25.77 -3.27
N ASP A 275 -13.91 26.46 -4.15
CA ASP A 275 -13.90 27.93 -4.22
C ASP A 275 -14.74 28.52 -5.36
N GLU A 276 -15.29 27.69 -6.23
CA GLU A 276 -16.23 28.18 -7.21
C GLU A 276 -17.55 28.51 -6.50
N HIS A 277 -17.80 29.80 -6.28
CA HIS A 277 -19.14 30.28 -6.00
C HIS A 277 -20.02 29.77 -7.15
N HIS A 278 -20.89 28.83 -6.86
CA HIS A 278 -21.98 28.49 -7.75
C HIS A 278 -22.79 29.76 -7.94
N ASP A 279 -22.58 30.46 -9.07
CA ASP A 279 -23.54 31.42 -9.54
C ASP A 279 -24.85 30.65 -9.66
N GLN A 280 -25.90 31.19 -9.00
CA GLN A 280 -27.23 30.55 -8.89
C GLN A 280 -27.90 30.27 -10.23
N ASP A 281 -27.25 30.61 -11.33
CA ASP A 281 -27.72 30.41 -12.70
C ASP A 281 -27.31 29.07 -13.32
N GLY A 282 -27.09 28.02 -12.52
CA GLY A 282 -27.12 26.61 -12.96
C GLY A 282 -26.42 26.25 -14.29
N ASN A 283 -25.60 27.13 -14.83
CA ASN A 283 -24.90 26.92 -16.07
C ASN A 283 -23.51 26.38 -15.82
N VAL A 284 -23.48 25.19 -15.18
CA VAL A 284 -22.35 24.31 -15.40
C VAL A 284 -22.45 23.96 -16.86
N ASP A 285 -21.49 24.36 -17.66
CA ASP A 285 -21.32 23.91 -19.03
C ASP A 285 -21.15 22.38 -18.98
N ASP A 286 -22.30 21.69 -18.91
CA ASP A 286 -22.43 20.24 -19.01
C ASP A 286 -22.16 19.82 -20.45
N GLY A 287 -21.03 20.26 -20.99
CA GLY A 287 -20.56 19.75 -22.26
C GLY A 287 -20.55 18.23 -22.14
N ASP A 288 -21.43 17.56 -22.89
CA ASP A 288 -21.38 16.13 -23.18
C ASP A 288 -20.07 15.71 -23.88
N GLY A 289 -19.10 16.64 -23.96
CA GLY A 289 -17.72 16.40 -24.29
C GLY A 289 -17.02 15.82 -23.06
N ASP A 290 -16.85 14.52 -23.09
CA ASP A 290 -15.78 13.79 -22.44
C ASP A 290 -14.90 14.64 -21.48
N ASP A 291 -15.27 14.69 -20.17
CA ASP A 291 -14.39 15.22 -19.13
C ASP A 291 -13.02 14.50 -19.06
N ALA A 292 -12.83 13.47 -19.90
CA ALA A 292 -11.53 12.83 -20.09
C ALA A 292 -10.58 13.66 -20.98
N ASP A 293 -11.09 14.60 -21.77
CA ASP A 293 -10.34 15.41 -22.74
C ASP A 293 -10.32 16.92 -22.40
N ARG A 294 -10.97 17.36 -21.34
CA ARG A 294 -10.66 18.69 -20.80
C ARG A 294 -9.27 18.62 -20.21
N ASP A 295 -8.33 19.06 -21.02
CA ASP A 295 -7.01 19.43 -20.55
C ASP A 295 -7.22 20.43 -19.39
N ASP A 296 -6.83 20.02 -18.18
CA ASP A 296 -6.58 20.93 -17.05
C ASP A 296 -5.34 21.83 -17.35
N ASP A 297 -5.10 22.14 -18.62
CA ASP A 297 -4.29 23.27 -19.07
C ASP A 297 -5.06 24.59 -18.86
N LEU A 298 -5.76 24.70 -17.73
CA LEU A 298 -5.96 26.01 -17.17
C LEU A 298 -4.57 26.47 -16.74
N ASP A 299 -3.90 27.18 -17.63
CA ASP A 299 -2.97 28.25 -17.25
C ASP A 299 -3.75 29.16 -16.29
N VAL A 300 -3.91 28.68 -15.06
CA VAL A 300 -4.29 29.54 -13.95
C VAL A 300 -3.11 30.48 -13.81
N ASP A 301 -3.25 31.67 -14.36
CA ASP A 301 -2.39 32.80 -14.02
C ASP A 301 -2.31 32.88 -12.51
N ASN A 302 -1.24 32.35 -11.97
CA ASN A 302 -1.03 31.84 -10.62
C ASN A 302 -0.64 32.99 -9.69
N ALA A 303 -1.49 34.00 -9.57
CA ALA A 303 -1.21 35.15 -8.72
C ALA A 303 -1.76 35.01 -7.27
N ASP A 304 -2.62 34.01 -6.96
CA ASP A 304 -3.24 33.94 -5.63
C ASP A 304 -3.59 32.49 -5.16
N VAL A 305 -2.60 31.59 -5.13
CA VAL A 305 -2.78 30.17 -4.74
C VAL A 305 -2.57 29.93 -3.23
N GLY A 306 -2.69 30.98 -2.39
CA GLY A 306 -2.24 30.92 -0.99
C GLY A 306 -3.06 30.05 -0.02
N ASP A 307 -4.36 29.84 -0.23
CA ASP A 307 -5.21 29.18 0.79
C ASP A 307 -6.45 28.47 0.22
N ARG A 308 -6.45 28.14 -1.07
CA ARG A 308 -7.60 27.50 -1.70
C ARG A 308 -7.60 26.01 -1.44
N PRO A 309 -8.71 25.43 -0.94
CA PRO A 309 -8.82 24.00 -0.79
C PRO A 309 -8.70 23.32 -2.16
N ARG A 310 -7.93 22.22 -2.21
CA ARG A 310 -7.67 21.50 -3.46
C ARG A 310 -8.94 20.90 -4.05
N PRO A 311 -9.12 20.89 -5.36
CA PRO A 311 -10.19 20.13 -6.01
C PRO A 311 -10.09 18.65 -5.59
N TYR A 312 -11.24 18.03 -5.37
CA TYR A 312 -11.32 16.60 -5.04
C TYR A 312 -12.45 15.93 -5.82
N ARG A 313 -12.34 14.62 -6.02
CA ARG A 313 -13.40 13.83 -6.65
C ARG A 313 -14.44 13.39 -5.65
N ALA A 314 -15.71 13.53 -6.03
CA ALA A 314 -16.82 13.01 -5.24
C ALA A 314 -17.89 12.36 -6.13
N TRP A 315 -18.56 11.36 -5.57
CA TRP A 315 -19.75 10.78 -6.17
C TRP A 315 -20.94 11.68 -5.87
N VAL A 316 -21.43 12.38 -6.90
CA VAL A 316 -22.56 13.30 -6.79
C VAL A 316 -23.76 12.76 -7.56
N PRO A 317 -25.00 13.00 -7.07
CA PRO A 317 -26.19 12.61 -7.82
C PRO A 317 -26.37 13.45 -9.07
N ALA A 318 -26.71 12.79 -10.17
CA ALA A 318 -27.23 13.42 -11.36
C ALA A 318 -28.67 12.95 -11.55
N TYR A 319 -29.61 13.86 -11.34
CA TYR A 319 -31.02 13.53 -11.35
C TYR A 319 -31.58 13.32 -12.77
N VAL A 320 -32.45 12.31 -12.90
CA VAL A 320 -33.02 11.89 -14.18
C VAL A 320 -34.53 11.66 -14.05
N CYS A 321 -35.23 11.67 -15.17
CA CYS A 321 -36.56 11.06 -15.29
C CYS A 321 -36.46 9.73 -16.03
N THR A 322 -36.96 8.64 -15.43
CA THR A 322 -36.85 7.28 -15.98
C THR A 322 -37.84 6.98 -17.10
N ASP A 323 -38.83 7.79 -17.31
CA ASP A 323 -39.79 7.66 -18.42
C ASP A 323 -40.32 9.05 -18.81
N PHE A 324 -39.43 9.90 -19.22
CA PHE A 324 -39.73 11.32 -19.42
C PHE A 324 -40.89 11.58 -20.38
N ALA A 325 -40.98 10.81 -21.48
CA ALA A 325 -42.05 10.98 -22.45
C ALA A 325 -43.44 10.64 -21.92
N ALA A 326 -43.57 9.52 -21.17
CA ALA A 326 -44.83 9.12 -20.53
C ALA A 326 -45.22 10.07 -19.40
N ARG A 327 -44.28 10.86 -18.85
CA ARG A 327 -44.54 11.85 -17.78
C ARG A 327 -44.82 13.24 -18.31
N GLY A 328 -44.92 13.41 -19.65
CA GLY A 328 -45.22 14.71 -20.28
C GLY A 328 -44.02 15.68 -20.28
N HIS A 329 -42.82 15.17 -20.09
CA HIS A 329 -41.61 16.01 -20.19
C HIS A 329 -41.06 15.98 -21.62
N THR A 330 -40.55 17.12 -22.06
CA THR A 330 -40.01 17.30 -23.41
C THR A 330 -38.51 17.57 -23.34
N PRO A 331 -37.72 17.04 -24.29
CA PRO A 331 -36.29 17.35 -24.35
C PRO A 331 -36.07 18.86 -24.62
N ARG A 332 -35.24 19.48 -23.79
CA ARG A 332 -34.79 20.85 -24.00
C ARG A 332 -33.83 20.89 -25.19
N TRP A 333 -34.14 21.70 -26.17
CA TRP A 333 -33.25 21.89 -27.30
C TRP A 333 -32.06 22.75 -26.85
N ARG A 334 -30.86 22.18 -26.84
CA ARG A 334 -29.61 22.94 -26.73
C ARG A 334 -29.01 23.01 -28.14
N ALA A 335 -28.70 24.20 -28.60
CA ALA A 335 -27.94 24.36 -29.83
C ALA A 335 -26.53 23.81 -29.57
N HIS A 336 -26.24 22.62 -30.09
CA HIS A 336 -24.87 22.12 -30.11
C HIS A 336 -24.09 22.97 -31.12
N ASP A 337 -23.10 23.69 -30.63
CA ASP A 337 -22.08 24.31 -31.48
C ASP A 337 -21.22 23.18 -32.09
N SER A 338 -21.56 22.77 -33.30
CA SER A 338 -20.89 21.71 -34.05
C SER A 338 -19.60 22.19 -34.72
N GLY A 339 -18.75 22.87 -33.94
CA GLY A 339 -17.49 23.46 -34.44
C GLY A 339 -16.31 22.50 -34.59
N SER A 340 -16.37 21.26 -34.16
CA SER A 340 -15.27 20.31 -34.36
C SER A 340 -15.58 19.37 -35.53
N GLY A 341 -14.76 19.38 -36.58
CA GLY A 341 -14.85 18.48 -37.74
C GLY A 341 -14.65 16.96 -37.41
N ARG A 342 -15.00 16.54 -36.20
CA ARG A 342 -15.00 15.15 -35.74
C ARG A 342 -16.31 14.48 -36.22
N LYS A 343 -16.20 13.29 -36.79
CA LYS A 343 -17.36 12.45 -37.11
C LYS A 343 -18.24 12.26 -35.89
N THR A 344 -19.54 12.48 -36.03
CA THR A 344 -20.50 12.15 -34.98
C THR A 344 -20.53 10.63 -34.78
N THR A 345 -20.85 10.15 -33.57
CA THR A 345 -20.95 8.71 -33.24
C THR A 345 -21.91 7.95 -34.18
N ALA A 346 -22.90 8.65 -34.78
CA ALA A 346 -23.82 8.09 -35.77
C ALA A 346 -23.15 7.83 -37.13
N GLU A 347 -22.08 8.53 -37.46
CA GLU A 347 -21.31 8.41 -38.69
C GLU A 347 -20.15 7.43 -38.62
N MET A 348 -19.86 6.91 -37.39
CA MET A 348 -18.82 5.93 -37.15
C MET A 348 -19.31 4.49 -37.45
N THR A 349 -18.44 3.69 -38.03
CA THR A 349 -18.65 2.24 -38.17
C THR A 349 -18.62 1.55 -36.79
N ASP A 350 -19.09 0.31 -36.71
CA ASP A 350 -19.05 -0.47 -35.44
C ASP A 350 -17.62 -0.66 -34.94
N ASP A 351 -16.66 -0.87 -35.87
CA ASP A 351 -15.24 -1.03 -35.53
C ASP A 351 -14.64 0.32 -35.03
N GLU A 352 -14.96 1.45 -35.66
CA GLU A 352 -14.54 2.78 -35.20
C GLU A 352 -15.10 3.07 -33.81
N ARG A 353 -16.36 2.72 -33.55
CA ARG A 353 -16.99 2.85 -32.23
C ARG A 353 -16.34 1.97 -31.17
N ALA A 354 -15.97 0.72 -31.54
CA ALA A 354 -15.27 -0.19 -30.64
C ALA A 354 -13.86 0.31 -30.30
N ALA A 355 -13.13 0.81 -31.31
CA ALA A 355 -11.80 1.40 -31.14
C ALA A 355 -11.85 2.65 -30.22
N ALA A 356 -12.78 3.57 -30.47
CA ALA A 356 -12.95 4.76 -29.63
C ALA A 356 -13.30 4.43 -28.17
N ARG A 357 -14.15 3.41 -27.97
CA ARG A 357 -14.45 2.92 -26.61
C ARG A 357 -13.24 2.28 -25.92
N ALA A 358 -12.39 1.57 -26.68
CA ALA A 358 -11.17 0.97 -26.14
C ALA A 358 -10.15 2.06 -25.76
N GLU A 359 -9.94 3.05 -26.64
CA GLU A 359 -9.07 4.19 -26.37
C GLU A 359 -9.52 4.97 -25.12
N ARG A 360 -10.82 5.27 -25.03
CA ARG A 360 -11.37 5.95 -23.85
C ARG A 360 -11.16 5.14 -22.56
N ARG A 361 -11.36 3.82 -22.62
CA ARG A 361 -11.09 2.97 -21.45
C ARG A 361 -9.62 2.99 -21.06
N ASP A 362 -8.70 2.94 -22.03
CA ASP A 362 -7.26 3.05 -21.77
C ASP A 362 -6.90 4.38 -21.12
N VAL A 363 -7.47 5.49 -21.60
CA VAL A 363 -7.26 6.82 -21.01
C VAL A 363 -7.74 6.87 -19.56
N ILE A 364 -8.97 6.42 -19.30
CA ILE A 364 -9.52 6.40 -17.92
C ILE A 364 -8.67 5.53 -17.01
N GLN A 365 -8.27 4.35 -17.47
CA GLN A 365 -7.46 3.44 -16.69
C GLN A 365 -6.05 4.00 -16.43
N SER A 366 -5.40 4.54 -17.46
CA SER A 366 -4.08 5.15 -17.35
C SER A 366 -4.06 6.35 -16.41
N ASN A 367 -5.13 7.17 -16.40
CA ASN A 367 -5.28 8.25 -15.43
C ASN A 367 -5.40 7.74 -14.00
N LYS A 368 -6.18 6.67 -13.75
CA LYS A 368 -6.29 6.04 -12.43
C LYS A 368 -4.95 5.44 -12.00
N ASP A 369 -4.26 4.78 -12.91
CA ASP A 369 -2.95 4.18 -12.64
C ASP A 369 -1.90 5.25 -12.33
N TRP A 370 -1.99 6.43 -12.94
CA TRP A 370 -1.12 7.57 -12.62
C TRP A 370 -1.36 8.12 -11.23
N ASP A 371 -2.63 8.32 -10.84
CA ASP A 371 -3.02 8.79 -9.50
C ASP A 371 -2.51 7.81 -8.42
N SER A 372 -2.70 6.50 -8.64
CA SER A 372 -2.18 5.46 -7.73
C SER A 372 -0.66 5.48 -7.68
N ALA A 373 0.02 5.60 -8.83
CA ALA A 373 1.48 5.68 -8.91
C ALA A 373 2.03 6.93 -8.20
N GLU A 374 1.35 8.07 -8.28
CA GLU A 374 1.71 9.29 -7.55
C GLU A 374 1.75 9.04 -6.04
N THR A 375 0.75 8.34 -5.50
CA THR A 375 0.70 7.97 -4.07
C THR A 375 1.90 7.11 -3.69
N VAL A 376 2.24 6.09 -4.50
CA VAL A 376 3.38 5.20 -4.27
C VAL A 376 4.71 5.97 -4.37
N ARG A 377 4.87 6.85 -5.38
CA ARG A 377 6.07 7.69 -5.54
C ARG A 377 6.29 8.59 -4.32
N ARG A 378 5.24 9.28 -3.86
CA ARG A 378 5.34 10.17 -2.69
C ARG A 378 5.67 9.41 -1.41
N GLN A 379 5.12 8.22 -1.22
CA GLN A 379 5.48 7.36 -0.09
C GLN A 379 6.93 6.88 -0.18
N TRP A 380 7.37 6.46 -1.37
CA TRP A 380 8.76 6.08 -1.60
C TRP A 380 9.71 7.26 -1.37
N LEU A 381 9.38 8.47 -1.87
CA LEU A 381 10.16 9.69 -1.66
C LEU A 381 10.34 10.00 -0.17
N ARG A 382 9.28 9.91 0.66
CA ARG A 382 9.39 10.10 2.11
C ARG A 382 10.41 9.14 2.72
N THR A 383 10.36 7.88 2.35
CA THR A 383 11.30 6.86 2.80
C THR A 383 12.71 7.13 2.28
N PHE A 384 12.83 7.44 1.00
CA PHE A 384 14.09 7.74 0.35
C PHE A 384 14.79 8.95 0.96
N LEU A 385 14.06 10.00 1.28
CA LEU A 385 14.57 11.24 1.88
C LEU A 385 14.79 11.16 3.40
N SER A 386 14.40 10.08 4.07
CA SER A 386 14.69 9.87 5.49
C SER A 386 16.17 9.53 5.76
N ARG A 387 16.95 9.21 4.72
CA ARG A 387 18.36 8.83 4.80
C ARG A 387 19.26 9.92 5.39
N LYS A 388 20.38 9.54 5.99
CA LYS A 388 21.35 10.47 6.58
C LYS A 388 22.28 11.12 5.55
N THR A 389 22.55 10.43 4.44
CA THR A 389 23.49 10.84 3.38
C THR A 389 22.82 10.71 2.01
N ALA A 390 23.08 11.67 1.14
CA ALA A 390 22.61 11.63 -0.25
C ALA A 390 23.34 10.55 -1.08
N PRO A 391 22.71 9.99 -2.12
CA PRO A 391 23.41 9.10 -3.05
C PRO A 391 24.49 9.88 -3.83
N ALA A 392 25.52 9.18 -4.32
CA ALA A 392 26.67 9.79 -5.01
C ALA A 392 26.26 10.62 -6.25
N THR A 393 25.15 10.24 -6.91
CA THR A 393 24.60 10.90 -8.10
C THR A 393 23.81 12.18 -7.79
N ALA A 394 23.46 12.44 -6.50
CA ALA A 394 22.60 13.54 -6.11
C ALA A 394 23.14 14.92 -6.51
N ALA A 395 24.43 15.17 -6.28
CA ALA A 395 25.05 16.45 -6.60
C ALA A 395 24.96 16.76 -8.10
N GLY A 396 25.23 15.77 -8.95
CA GLY A 396 25.11 15.92 -10.41
C GLY A 396 23.68 16.14 -10.87
N PHE A 397 22.72 15.43 -10.27
CA PHE A 397 21.30 15.61 -10.57
C PHE A 397 20.81 17.01 -10.19
N ILE A 398 21.12 17.48 -8.97
CA ILE A 398 20.76 18.82 -8.49
C ILE A 398 21.38 19.89 -9.39
N ALA A 399 22.70 19.84 -9.62
CA ALA A 399 23.39 20.81 -10.45
C ALA A 399 22.84 20.84 -11.88
N GLY A 400 22.58 19.67 -12.47
CA GLY A 400 21.99 19.55 -13.79
C GLY A 400 20.59 20.13 -13.88
N SER A 401 19.75 19.95 -12.87
CA SER A 401 18.40 20.50 -12.80
C SER A 401 18.40 22.03 -12.69
N LEU A 402 19.30 22.58 -11.86
CA LEU A 402 19.46 24.03 -11.72
C LEU A 402 20.05 24.67 -13.00
N ALA A 403 21.04 24.02 -13.64
CA ALA A 403 21.68 24.55 -14.83
C ALA A 403 20.76 24.59 -16.06
N ARG A 404 19.77 23.68 -16.14
CA ARG A 404 18.76 23.67 -17.20
C ARG A 404 17.66 24.71 -17.01
N THR A 405 17.58 25.33 -15.83
CA THR A 405 16.46 26.22 -15.47
C THR A 405 15.10 25.57 -15.73
N ASP A 406 15.00 24.28 -15.37
CA ASP A 406 13.75 23.53 -15.56
C ASP A 406 12.57 24.28 -14.92
N HIS A 407 11.47 24.37 -15.65
CA HIS A 407 10.27 25.10 -15.23
C HIS A 407 9.79 24.67 -13.83
N ALA A 408 9.72 23.36 -13.58
CA ALA A 408 9.34 22.81 -12.28
C ALA A 408 10.17 23.34 -11.11
N VAL A 409 11.49 23.35 -11.27
CA VAL A 409 12.42 23.82 -10.23
C VAL A 409 12.33 25.33 -10.07
N THR A 410 12.19 26.07 -11.17
CA THR A 410 12.05 27.53 -11.16
C THR A 410 10.75 27.94 -10.47
N GLN A 411 9.64 27.30 -10.77
CA GLN A 411 8.34 27.48 -10.11
C GLN A 411 8.44 27.22 -8.59
N ALA A 412 9.00 26.09 -8.19
CA ALA A 412 9.13 25.74 -6.79
C ALA A 412 10.03 26.72 -6.00
N LEU A 413 11.06 27.28 -6.64
CA LEU A 413 11.92 28.31 -6.02
C LEU A 413 11.22 29.68 -5.94
N THR A 414 10.33 30.01 -6.87
CA THR A 414 9.66 31.31 -6.96
C THR A 414 8.42 31.36 -6.07
N TYR A 415 7.57 30.34 -6.17
CA TYR A 415 6.23 30.33 -5.54
C TYR A 415 6.16 29.44 -4.30
N GLY A 416 7.22 28.65 -4.04
CA GLY A 416 7.32 27.75 -2.91
C GLY A 416 7.25 26.28 -3.32
N ASN A 417 7.67 25.43 -2.39
CA ASN A 417 7.75 23.99 -2.58
C ASN A 417 6.97 23.29 -1.46
N ARG A 418 5.64 23.26 -1.61
CA ARG A 418 4.72 22.72 -0.61
C ARG A 418 4.94 21.22 -0.40
N LEU A 419 5.12 20.47 -1.48
CA LEU A 419 5.36 19.04 -1.41
C LEU A 419 6.66 18.72 -0.66
N ALA A 420 7.71 19.52 -0.82
CA ALA A 420 8.93 19.34 -0.02
C ALA A 420 8.68 19.48 1.49
N HIS A 421 7.84 20.43 1.91
CA HIS A 421 7.44 20.54 3.32
C HIS A 421 6.76 19.26 3.80
N ASP A 422 5.80 18.73 3.05
CA ASP A 422 5.11 17.47 3.36
C ASP A 422 6.07 16.27 3.42
N LEU A 423 6.97 16.14 2.44
CA LEU A 423 7.95 15.05 2.40
C LEU A 423 8.93 15.06 3.58
N PHE A 424 9.24 16.22 4.12
CA PHE A 424 10.10 16.37 5.30
C PHE A 424 9.32 16.46 6.62
N GLY A 425 7.99 16.33 6.60
CA GLY A 425 7.14 16.38 7.80
C GLY A 425 7.12 17.76 8.46
N LEU A 426 7.30 18.82 7.67
CA LEU A 426 7.25 20.20 8.14
C LEU A 426 5.80 20.73 8.10
N PRO A 427 5.45 21.69 8.98
CA PRO A 427 4.15 22.33 8.94
C PRO A 427 3.86 22.93 7.56
N ASP A 428 2.62 22.81 7.11
CA ASP A 428 2.15 23.44 5.87
C ASP A 428 2.13 24.97 6.07
N GLN A 429 3.19 25.60 5.63
CA GLN A 429 3.27 27.05 5.49
C GLN A 429 3.47 27.32 4.02
N ALA A 430 2.37 27.53 3.30
CA ALA A 430 2.44 27.96 1.92
C ALA A 430 3.28 29.25 1.87
N PRO A 431 4.42 29.27 1.17
CA PRO A 431 5.15 30.50 0.97
C PRO A 431 4.33 31.38 0.05
N THR A 432 3.81 32.45 0.58
CA THR A 432 3.31 33.57 -0.23
C THR A 432 4.49 34.21 -0.94
N LEU A 433 4.27 34.68 -2.16
CA LEU A 433 5.28 35.34 -2.98
C LEU A 433 6.18 36.27 -2.15
N GLY A 434 7.49 36.02 -2.14
CA GLY A 434 8.48 36.80 -1.38
C GLY A 434 8.63 36.45 0.10
N ARG A 435 7.91 35.49 0.66
CA ARG A 435 8.13 35.01 2.02
C ARG A 435 9.07 33.79 2.04
N ARG A 436 10.09 33.86 2.90
CA ARG A 436 10.98 32.72 3.18
C ARG A 436 10.17 31.61 3.83
N ALA A 437 10.45 30.35 3.48
CA ALA A 437 9.91 29.16 4.15
C ALA A 437 10.69 28.92 5.46
N PRO A 438 10.30 29.50 6.62
CA PRO A 438 11.15 29.52 7.81
C PRO A 438 11.44 28.12 8.33
N ALA A 439 10.48 27.20 8.28
CA ALA A 439 10.64 25.82 8.73
C ALA A 439 11.70 25.06 7.90
N MET A 440 11.72 25.24 6.58
CA MET A 440 12.72 24.63 5.71
C MET A 440 14.12 25.22 5.94
N VAL A 441 14.22 26.55 6.11
CA VAL A 441 15.48 27.22 6.43
C VAL A 441 16.03 26.75 7.78
N GLU A 442 15.17 26.60 8.78
CA GLU A 442 15.54 26.06 10.09
C GLU A 442 16.01 24.60 10.00
N LEU A 443 15.31 23.76 9.22
CA LEU A 443 15.71 22.37 8.97
C LEU A 443 17.12 22.30 8.38
N VAL A 444 17.40 23.13 7.36
CA VAL A 444 18.73 23.20 6.73
C VAL A 444 19.78 23.72 7.73
N GLY A 445 19.46 24.75 8.51
CA GLY A 445 20.38 25.34 9.50
C GLY A 445 20.79 24.38 10.62
N LYS A 446 19.98 23.36 10.91
CA LYS A 446 20.26 22.31 11.90
C LYS A 446 20.92 21.06 11.28
N ALA A 447 20.99 20.98 9.96
CA ALA A 447 21.46 19.78 9.27
C ALA A 447 22.99 19.76 9.21
N THR A 448 23.57 18.55 9.21
CA THR A 448 24.95 18.35 8.78
C THR A 448 25.05 18.53 7.26
N ASP A 449 26.27 18.79 6.72
CA ASP A 449 26.49 18.94 5.27
C ASP A 449 25.93 17.76 4.48
N ALA A 450 26.14 16.53 4.97
CA ALA A 450 25.61 15.32 4.35
C ALA A 450 24.05 15.31 4.33
N ARG A 451 23.42 15.75 5.40
CA ARG A 451 21.95 15.85 5.48
C ARG A 451 21.42 17.02 4.65
N ALA A 452 22.14 18.13 4.60
CA ALA A 452 21.79 19.28 3.77
C ALA A 452 21.76 18.91 2.27
N GLN A 453 22.66 18.02 1.81
CA GLN A 453 22.61 17.48 0.45
C GLN A 453 21.33 16.64 0.20
N VAL A 454 20.86 15.87 1.19
CA VAL A 454 19.58 15.13 1.08
C VAL A 454 18.41 16.11 0.99
N ILE A 455 18.43 17.18 1.79
CA ILE A 455 17.38 18.21 1.75
C ILE A 455 17.39 18.91 0.38
N ALA A 456 18.56 19.30 -0.13
CA ALA A 456 18.68 19.91 -1.46
C ALA A 456 18.15 18.99 -2.58
N LEU A 457 18.46 17.69 -2.51
CA LEU A 457 17.91 16.70 -3.43
C LEU A 457 16.37 16.63 -3.29
N GLY A 458 15.86 16.61 -2.07
CA GLY A 458 14.43 16.55 -1.81
C GLY A 458 13.67 17.75 -2.34
N LEU A 459 14.23 18.96 -2.26
CA LEU A 459 13.66 20.16 -2.86
C LEU A 459 13.51 20.03 -4.37
N VAL A 460 14.51 19.48 -5.05
CA VAL A 460 14.49 19.27 -6.51
C VAL A 460 13.51 18.15 -6.89
N LEU A 461 13.52 17.02 -6.18
CA LEU A 461 12.63 15.90 -6.46
C LEU A 461 11.16 16.28 -6.21
N ALA A 462 10.87 17.00 -5.13
CA ALA A 462 9.54 17.49 -4.84
C ALA A 462 9.03 18.47 -5.93
N ALA A 463 9.90 19.33 -6.46
CA ALA A 463 9.55 20.23 -7.54
C ALA A 463 9.15 19.46 -8.83
N TYR A 464 9.88 18.41 -9.18
CA TYR A 464 9.52 17.58 -10.33
C TYR A 464 8.23 16.80 -10.08
N GLU A 465 8.05 16.24 -8.90
CA GLU A 465 6.83 15.50 -8.56
C GLU A 465 5.58 16.41 -8.59
N GLU A 466 5.67 17.63 -8.03
CA GLU A 466 4.59 18.62 -8.06
C GLU A 466 4.23 19.05 -9.50
N ALA A 467 5.20 19.05 -10.41
CA ALA A 467 4.99 19.41 -11.82
C ALA A 467 4.43 18.25 -12.66
N THR A 468 4.29 17.04 -12.11
CA THR A 468 3.62 15.95 -12.81
C THR A 468 2.11 16.11 -12.72
N SER A 469 1.42 15.76 -13.80
CA SER A 469 -0.03 15.76 -13.90
C SER A 469 -0.55 14.42 -14.39
N ARG A 470 -1.84 14.18 -14.29
CA ARG A 470 -2.53 13.00 -14.84
C ARG A 470 -2.27 12.77 -16.33
N ASN A 471 -1.89 13.83 -17.05
CA ASN A 471 -1.62 13.80 -18.50
C ASN A 471 -0.14 13.50 -18.80
N SER A 472 0.74 13.48 -17.81
CA SER A 472 2.19 13.30 -18.01
C SER A 472 2.57 12.00 -18.73
N TRP A 473 1.70 10.99 -18.72
CA TRP A 473 1.91 9.74 -19.45
C TRP A 473 1.55 9.85 -20.96
N ARG A 474 0.78 10.88 -21.38
CA ARG A 474 0.34 11.06 -22.77
C ARG A 474 1.44 11.63 -23.65
N THR A 475 2.25 12.51 -23.08
CA THR A 475 3.33 13.19 -23.82
C THR A 475 4.66 13.01 -23.11
N VAL A 476 5.62 12.41 -23.80
CA VAL A 476 6.97 12.23 -23.27
C VAL A 476 7.63 13.58 -23.06
N SER A 477 7.97 13.89 -21.82
CA SER A 477 8.68 15.09 -21.41
C SER A 477 10.10 14.73 -20.94
N ASP A 478 11.09 15.50 -21.36
CA ASP A 478 12.50 15.28 -20.94
C ASP A 478 12.68 15.45 -19.42
N SER A 479 11.96 16.39 -18.81
CA SER A 479 11.99 16.62 -17.37
C SER A 479 11.36 15.46 -16.59
N THR A 480 10.16 15.00 -16.98
CA THR A 480 9.47 13.86 -16.37
C THR A 480 10.27 12.58 -16.55
N THR A 481 10.78 12.32 -17.75
CA THR A 481 11.62 11.14 -18.03
C THR A 481 12.86 11.12 -17.16
N ARG A 482 13.58 12.23 -17.07
CA ARG A 482 14.79 12.36 -16.25
C ARG A 482 14.51 12.16 -14.76
N TYR A 483 13.40 12.70 -14.29
CA TYR A 483 12.94 12.53 -12.93
C TYR A 483 12.64 11.06 -12.62
N LEU A 484 11.75 10.42 -13.38
CA LEU A 484 11.35 9.03 -13.17
C LEU A 484 12.55 8.07 -13.27
N ARG A 485 13.45 8.28 -14.24
CA ARG A 485 14.68 7.48 -14.37
C ARG A 485 15.65 7.68 -13.20
N PHE A 486 15.68 8.87 -12.61
CA PHE A 486 16.46 9.07 -11.38
C PHE A 486 15.86 8.24 -10.24
N LEU A 487 14.55 8.20 -10.06
CA LEU A 487 13.90 7.37 -9.04
C LEU A 487 14.19 5.88 -9.26
N GLU A 488 14.02 5.40 -10.50
CA GLU A 488 14.28 4.00 -10.88
C GLU A 488 15.73 3.59 -10.58
N ALA A 489 16.70 4.42 -10.92
CA ALA A 489 18.12 4.17 -10.64
C ALA A 489 18.44 4.08 -9.13
N HIS A 490 17.53 4.54 -8.27
CA HIS A 490 17.68 4.51 -6.82
C HIS A 490 16.74 3.55 -6.10
N GLY A 491 16.12 2.64 -6.87
CA GLY A 491 15.33 1.53 -6.34
C GLY A 491 13.81 1.75 -6.29
N TYR A 492 13.31 2.79 -6.96
CA TYR A 492 11.88 2.90 -7.23
C TYR A 492 11.51 2.02 -8.42
N GLU A 493 10.46 1.24 -8.30
CA GLU A 493 9.97 0.41 -9.39
C GLU A 493 8.91 1.19 -10.19
N LEU A 494 9.22 1.54 -11.45
CA LEU A 494 8.27 2.25 -12.30
C LEU A 494 7.07 1.38 -12.67
N SER A 495 5.88 1.92 -12.54
CA SER A 495 4.64 1.32 -13.05
C SER A 495 4.58 1.37 -14.57
N THR A 496 3.63 0.62 -15.16
CA THR A 496 3.44 0.61 -16.63
C THR A 496 3.14 2.01 -17.18
N VAL A 497 2.31 2.80 -16.49
CA VAL A 497 1.96 4.15 -16.95
C VAL A 497 3.13 5.12 -16.84
N GLU A 498 4.00 4.97 -15.84
CA GLU A 498 5.23 5.76 -15.70
C GLU A 498 6.28 5.40 -16.74
N ARG A 499 6.37 4.13 -17.13
CA ARG A 499 7.21 3.68 -18.26
C ARG A 499 6.73 4.29 -19.57
N ARG A 500 5.40 4.40 -19.78
CA ARG A 500 4.83 5.12 -20.95
C ARG A 500 5.25 6.60 -20.93
N ALA A 501 5.23 7.27 -19.76
CA ALA A 501 5.72 8.64 -19.62
C ALA A 501 7.21 8.80 -19.95
N CYS A 502 7.99 7.72 -19.81
CA CYS A 502 9.40 7.66 -20.23
C CYS A 502 9.60 7.26 -21.71
N GLY A 503 8.54 7.09 -22.49
CA GLY A 503 8.58 6.72 -23.90
C GLY A 503 8.71 5.23 -24.17
N GLU A 504 8.49 4.37 -23.18
CA GLU A 504 8.45 2.93 -23.40
C GLU A 504 7.10 2.52 -23.97
N ALA A 505 7.11 1.60 -24.95
CA ALA A 505 5.88 1.04 -25.50
C ALA A 505 5.11 0.27 -24.42
N PRO A 506 3.76 0.31 -24.43
CA PRO A 506 2.94 -0.52 -23.55
C PRO A 506 3.33 -1.99 -23.71
N GLN A 507 3.68 -2.65 -22.62
CA GLN A 507 3.85 -4.10 -22.65
C GLN A 507 2.47 -4.73 -22.76
N PRO A 508 2.27 -5.71 -23.66
CA PRO A 508 1.00 -6.43 -23.75
C PRO A 508 0.69 -7.09 -22.41
N ASP A 509 -0.55 -6.96 -21.98
CA ASP A 509 -1.02 -7.56 -20.74
C ASP A 509 -0.97 -9.10 -20.90
N PRO A 510 -0.16 -9.82 -20.11
CA PRO A 510 0.01 -11.27 -20.28
C PRO A 510 -1.25 -12.08 -19.93
N GLU A 511 -2.32 -11.44 -19.44
CA GLU A 511 -3.62 -12.08 -19.20
C GLU A 511 -4.56 -12.04 -20.41
N ALA A 512 -4.24 -11.26 -21.46
CA ALA A 512 -5.08 -11.18 -22.66
C ALA A 512 -4.97 -12.42 -23.58
N ASP A 513 -3.93 -13.25 -23.42
CA ASP A 513 -3.67 -14.42 -24.24
C ASP A 513 -4.17 -15.75 -23.62
N GLY A 514 -4.92 -15.71 -22.52
CA GLY A 514 -5.37 -16.86 -21.74
C GLY A 514 -6.90 -17.06 -21.66
N ALA A 515 -7.70 -16.40 -22.51
CA ALA A 515 -9.16 -16.58 -22.54
C ALA A 515 -9.60 -17.54 -23.67
#